data_1988748fdae119747a1f865d701e0582
#
_entry.id   1988748fdae119747a1f865d701e0582
#
_cell.length_a   1.000
_cell.length_b   1.000
_cell.length_c   1.000
_cell.angle_alpha   90.00
_cell.angle_beta   90.00
_cell.angle_gamma   90.00
#
_symmetry.space_group_name_H-M   'P 1'
#
loop_
_entity.id
_entity.type
_entity.pdbx_description
1 polymer ?
#
loop_
_entity_poly.entity_id
_entity_poly.type
_entity_poly.pdbx_seq_one_letter_code
_entity_poly.pdbx_strand_id
1 'polypeptide(L)'
;MTTAATDAEESGAHPRFAEALRALGLDEVLARARRFPEGTRTAAEAAAAVGCALSQICKLLVFAADGTPVLVLMDGASRVDVDRVRAELGAAKVTRADAGLVRETTGYAIGGVPPFGHRTRTRVLADRSLLAHEVVWAAAGTPHTVFPIEPRALVAHAGADLVDVRERTG
;
A
#
# COMPACT_ATOMS: atom_id res chain seq x y z
N MET A 1 -24.27 4.68 -15.89
CA MET A 1 -23.61 5.58 -14.93
C MET A 1 -23.61 5.06 -13.51
N THR A 2 -24.39 4.04 -13.25
CA THR A 2 -24.42 3.32 -11.97
C THR A 2 -23.37 2.22 -11.87
N THR A 3 -22.77 1.82 -13.01
CA THR A 3 -21.82 0.70 -13.09
C THR A 3 -20.57 0.92 -12.20
N ALA A 4 -20.04 2.13 -12.20
CA ALA A 4 -18.83 2.46 -11.44
C ALA A 4 -19.02 2.37 -9.92
N ALA A 5 -20.14 2.87 -9.40
CA ALA A 5 -20.46 2.80 -7.98
C ALA A 5 -20.77 1.36 -7.56
N THR A 6 -21.46 0.60 -8.42
CA THR A 6 -21.80 -0.80 -8.17
C THR A 6 -20.57 -1.68 -8.11
N ASP A 7 -19.60 -1.48 -9.01
CA ASP A 7 -18.36 -2.25 -9.02
C ASP A 7 -17.53 -2.00 -7.76
N ALA A 8 -17.48 -0.76 -7.28
CA ALA A 8 -16.79 -0.40 -6.05
C ALA A 8 -17.47 -1.04 -4.83
N GLU A 9 -18.80 -1.01 -4.78
CA GLU A 9 -19.59 -1.62 -3.70
C GLU A 9 -19.41 -3.14 -3.68
N GLU A 10 -19.47 -3.80 -4.82
CA GLU A 10 -19.29 -5.24 -4.94
C GLU A 10 -17.87 -5.68 -4.56
N SER A 11 -16.86 -4.91 -4.97
CA SER A 11 -15.46 -5.23 -4.66
C SER A 11 -15.09 -4.94 -3.20
N GLY A 12 -15.80 -4.03 -2.54
CA GLY A 12 -15.46 -3.52 -1.22
C GLY A 12 -14.32 -2.50 -1.22
N ALA A 13 -13.79 -2.15 -2.40
CA ALA A 13 -12.75 -1.14 -2.53
C ALA A 13 -13.30 0.26 -2.23
N HIS A 14 -12.42 1.15 -1.76
CA HIS A 14 -12.80 2.55 -1.60
C HIS A 14 -13.17 3.13 -2.96
N PRO A 15 -14.29 3.90 -3.09
CA PRO A 15 -14.73 4.43 -4.39
C PRO A 15 -13.67 5.23 -5.14
N ARG A 16 -12.88 6.03 -4.44
CA ARG A 16 -11.77 6.80 -5.03
C ARG A 16 -10.72 5.88 -5.63
N PHE A 17 -10.38 4.79 -4.94
CA PHE A 17 -9.40 3.82 -5.44
C PHE A 17 -9.94 3.04 -6.62
N ALA A 18 -11.19 2.63 -6.58
CA ALA A 18 -11.85 1.96 -7.70
C ALA A 18 -11.81 2.84 -8.96
N GLU A 19 -12.06 4.14 -8.80
CA GLU A 19 -11.97 5.10 -9.89
C GLU A 19 -10.54 5.25 -10.42
N ALA A 20 -9.55 5.30 -9.51
CA ALA A 20 -8.14 5.34 -9.89
C ALA A 20 -7.72 4.11 -10.71
N LEU A 21 -8.17 2.92 -10.31
CA LEU A 21 -7.92 1.68 -11.04
C LEU A 21 -8.51 1.74 -12.44
N ARG A 22 -9.73 2.22 -12.58
CA ARG A 22 -10.38 2.37 -13.89
C ARG A 22 -9.64 3.35 -14.79
N ALA A 23 -9.20 4.46 -14.23
CA ALA A 23 -8.42 5.47 -14.96
C ALA A 23 -7.10 4.91 -15.50
N LEU A 24 -6.52 3.92 -14.81
CA LEU A 24 -5.30 3.24 -15.22
C LEU A 24 -5.54 2.03 -16.12
N GLY A 25 -6.80 1.71 -16.42
CA GLY A 25 -7.14 0.52 -17.21
C GLY A 25 -6.98 -0.79 -16.43
N LEU A 26 -7.07 -0.73 -15.11
CA LEU A 26 -6.87 -1.87 -14.20
C LEU A 26 -8.19 -2.42 -13.65
N ASP A 27 -9.24 -2.45 -14.48
CA ASP A 27 -10.56 -2.97 -14.07
C ASP A 27 -10.49 -4.42 -13.59
N GLU A 28 -9.63 -5.24 -14.20
CA GLU A 28 -9.42 -6.63 -13.81
C GLU A 28 -8.89 -6.77 -12.38
N VAL A 29 -8.07 -5.83 -11.95
CA VAL A 29 -7.52 -5.82 -10.59
C VAL A 29 -8.65 -5.60 -9.59
N LEU A 30 -9.56 -4.68 -9.90
CA LEU A 30 -10.73 -4.41 -9.07
C LEU A 30 -11.62 -5.66 -8.94
N ALA A 31 -11.80 -6.41 -10.03
CA ALA A 31 -12.58 -7.65 -10.03
C ALA A 31 -11.97 -8.75 -9.15
N ARG A 32 -10.66 -8.68 -8.89
CA ARG A 32 -9.94 -9.65 -8.04
C ARG A 32 -9.79 -9.19 -6.60
N ALA A 33 -10.27 -8.00 -6.25
CA ALA A 33 -10.23 -7.51 -4.88
C ALA A 33 -11.00 -8.45 -3.96
N ARG A 34 -10.50 -8.61 -2.74
CA ARG A 34 -11.10 -9.47 -1.72
C ARG A 34 -11.39 -8.68 -0.46
N ARG A 35 -12.61 -8.79 0.01
CA ARG A 35 -13.04 -8.22 1.27
C ARG A 35 -12.86 -9.23 2.39
N PHE A 36 -12.32 -8.77 3.52
CA PHE A 36 -12.13 -9.59 4.69
C PHE A 36 -13.35 -9.62 5.58
N PRO A 37 -13.51 -10.70 6.39
CA PRO A 37 -14.47 -10.71 7.49
C PRO A 37 -14.13 -9.61 8.51
N GLU A 38 -15.12 -9.19 9.26
CA GLU A 38 -14.92 -8.28 10.38
C GLU A 38 -13.87 -8.84 11.35
N GLY A 39 -13.00 -7.98 11.86
CA GLY A 39 -11.97 -8.36 12.81
C GLY A 39 -10.60 -8.60 12.20
N THR A 40 -10.45 -8.58 10.86
CA THR A 40 -9.14 -8.67 10.22
C THR A 40 -8.39 -7.35 10.43
N ARG A 41 -7.31 -7.38 11.20
CA ARG A 41 -6.57 -6.16 11.59
C ARG A 41 -5.07 -6.21 11.32
N THR A 42 -4.50 -7.40 11.18
CA THR A 42 -3.06 -7.57 10.99
C THR A 42 -2.74 -8.10 9.62
N ALA A 43 -1.50 -7.90 9.17
CA ALA A 43 -1.01 -8.47 7.92
C ALA A 43 -1.08 -10.01 7.94
N ALA A 44 -0.82 -10.63 9.10
CA ALA A 44 -0.91 -12.08 9.27
C ALA A 44 -2.35 -12.58 9.08
N GLU A 45 -3.32 -11.88 9.64
CA GLU A 45 -4.74 -12.22 9.46
C GLU A 45 -5.18 -12.02 8.01
N ALA A 46 -4.71 -10.96 7.36
CA ALA A 46 -4.97 -10.72 5.94
C ALA A 46 -4.39 -11.83 5.07
N ALA A 47 -3.15 -12.23 5.31
CA ALA A 47 -2.50 -13.32 4.58
C ALA A 47 -3.26 -14.64 4.74
N ALA A 48 -3.69 -14.97 5.95
CA ALA A 48 -4.48 -16.16 6.22
C ALA A 48 -5.83 -16.12 5.48
N ALA A 49 -6.49 -14.98 5.45
CA ALA A 49 -7.79 -14.81 4.80
C ALA A 49 -7.72 -14.97 3.28
N VAL A 50 -6.68 -14.47 2.63
CA VAL A 50 -6.49 -14.64 1.17
C VAL A 50 -5.77 -15.93 0.80
N GLY A 51 -5.14 -16.60 1.76
CA GLY A 51 -4.41 -17.85 1.51
C GLY A 51 -3.04 -17.64 0.87
N CYS A 52 -2.34 -16.58 1.26
CA CYS A 52 -0.99 -16.28 0.77
C CYS A 52 0.02 -16.24 1.92
N ALA A 53 1.31 -16.17 1.58
CA ALA A 53 2.37 -15.98 2.56
C ALA A 53 2.32 -14.55 3.14
N LEU A 54 2.75 -14.40 4.38
CA LEU A 54 2.80 -13.08 5.03
C LEU A 54 3.64 -12.09 4.23
N SER A 55 4.75 -12.54 3.64
CA SER A 55 5.63 -11.70 2.81
C SER A 55 4.98 -11.25 1.50
N GLN A 56 3.85 -11.82 1.09
CA GLN A 56 3.09 -11.39 -0.08
C GLN A 56 2.10 -10.27 0.24
N ILE A 57 1.94 -9.91 1.50
CA ILE A 57 1.16 -8.72 1.87
C ILE A 57 2.06 -7.51 1.70
N CYS A 58 1.64 -6.57 0.86
CA CYS A 58 2.34 -5.30 0.71
C CYS A 58 1.71 -4.30 1.67
N LYS A 59 2.45 -3.91 2.69
CA LYS A 59 2.01 -2.87 3.63
C LYS A 59 2.56 -1.52 3.21
N LEU A 60 1.78 -0.48 3.42
CA LEU A 60 2.16 0.89 3.16
C LEU A 60 2.30 1.63 4.48
N LEU A 61 3.45 2.27 4.66
CA LEU A 61 3.75 3.08 5.83
C LEU A 61 4.01 4.51 5.38
N VAL A 62 3.49 5.47 6.12
CA VAL A 62 3.73 6.88 5.85
C VAL A 62 4.68 7.43 6.91
N PHE A 63 5.74 8.08 6.44
CA PHE A 63 6.73 8.74 7.30
C PHE A 63 6.75 10.23 7.01
N ALA A 64 7.19 11.00 7.98
CA ALA A 64 7.52 12.41 7.80
C ALA A 64 9.05 12.53 7.77
N ALA A 65 9.59 12.91 6.63
CA ALA A 65 11.01 13.15 6.43
C ALA A 65 11.24 14.65 6.45
N ASP A 66 11.84 15.18 7.52
CA ASP A 66 11.98 16.62 7.75
C ASP A 66 10.63 17.35 7.57
N GLY A 67 9.55 16.73 8.05
CA GLY A 67 8.20 17.26 7.96
C GLY A 67 7.46 16.98 6.66
N THR A 68 8.12 16.42 5.64
CA THR A 68 7.52 16.10 4.34
C THR A 68 7.07 14.64 4.30
N PRO A 69 5.82 14.34 3.91
CA PRO A 69 5.36 12.96 3.87
C PRO A 69 6.05 12.14 2.77
N VAL A 70 6.43 10.91 3.12
CA VAL A 70 7.03 9.92 2.23
C VAL A 70 6.36 8.58 2.49
N LEU A 71 6.04 7.85 1.44
CA LEU A 71 5.42 6.54 1.53
C LEU A 71 6.46 5.45 1.33
N VAL A 72 6.36 4.38 2.12
CA VAL A 72 7.23 3.21 2.00
C VAL A 72 6.36 1.97 1.84
N LEU A 73 6.60 1.23 0.76
CA LEU A 73 5.98 -0.07 0.49
C LEU A 73 6.92 -1.16 0.95
N MET A 74 6.45 -2.03 1.83
CA MET A 74 7.26 -3.09 2.44
C MET A 74 6.48 -4.40 2.47
N ASP A 75 7.18 -5.53 2.35
CA ASP A 75 6.54 -6.84 2.53
C ASP A 75 6.05 -7.01 3.98
N GLY A 76 4.98 -7.77 4.15
CA GLY A 76 4.29 -7.91 5.43
C GLY A 76 5.08 -8.67 6.50
N ALA A 77 6.11 -9.42 6.11
CA ALA A 77 6.94 -10.17 7.04
C ALA A 77 8.14 -9.36 7.58
N SER A 78 8.39 -8.18 7.02
CA SER A 78 9.57 -7.38 7.30
C SER A 78 9.20 -6.06 7.97
N ARG A 79 10.18 -5.44 8.61
CA ARG A 79 10.05 -4.11 9.20
C ARG A 79 10.89 -3.10 8.43
N VAL A 80 10.44 -1.87 8.40
CA VAL A 80 11.18 -0.76 7.80
C VAL A 80 12.27 -0.32 8.77
N ASP A 81 13.49 -0.21 8.26
CA ASP A 81 14.61 0.40 8.98
C ASP A 81 14.58 1.90 8.70
N VAL A 82 14.16 2.67 9.69
CA VAL A 82 13.98 4.12 9.58
C VAL A 82 15.29 4.84 9.26
N ASP A 83 16.42 4.35 9.79
CA ASP A 83 17.72 4.93 9.49
C ASP A 83 18.12 4.74 8.02
N ARG A 84 17.74 3.61 7.43
CA ARG A 84 17.96 3.37 6.01
C ARG A 84 17.07 4.27 5.15
N VAL A 85 15.82 4.48 5.56
CA VAL A 85 14.93 5.43 4.88
C VAL A 85 15.53 6.84 4.93
N ARG A 86 16.01 7.25 6.10
CA ARG A 86 16.65 8.55 6.27
C ARG A 86 17.86 8.72 5.36
N ALA A 87 18.72 7.71 5.29
CA ALA A 87 19.90 7.74 4.42
C ALA A 87 19.51 7.80 2.94
N GLU A 88 18.53 7.01 2.54
CA GLU A 88 18.04 6.98 1.15
C GLU A 88 17.48 8.34 0.71
N LEU A 89 16.81 9.05 1.62
CA LEU A 89 16.20 10.35 1.35
C LEU A 89 17.17 11.51 1.53
N GLY A 90 18.32 11.29 2.17
CA GLY A 90 19.22 12.37 2.58
C GLY A 90 18.58 13.30 3.60
N ALA A 91 17.65 12.79 4.41
CA ALA A 91 16.92 13.56 5.39
C ALA A 91 17.68 13.68 6.72
N ALA A 92 17.39 14.72 7.47
CA ALA A 92 17.97 14.88 8.82
C ALA A 92 17.19 14.05 9.84
N LYS A 93 15.86 13.98 9.70
CA LYS A 93 14.99 13.28 10.64
C LYS A 93 13.82 12.61 9.92
N VAL A 94 13.57 11.34 10.23
CA VAL A 94 12.42 10.59 9.73
C VAL A 94 11.64 10.01 10.91
N THR A 95 10.34 10.28 10.95
CA THR A 95 9.43 9.77 11.98
C THR A 95 8.17 9.21 11.36
N ARG A 96 7.44 8.34 12.09
CA ARG A 96 6.13 7.87 11.64
C ARG A 96 5.16 9.05 11.55
N ALA A 97 4.43 9.14 10.45
CA ALA A 97 3.38 10.13 10.31
C ALA A 97 2.18 9.75 11.21
N ASP A 98 1.53 10.75 11.79
CA ASP A 98 0.29 10.51 12.52
C ASP A 98 -0.90 10.28 11.59
N ALA A 99 -2.01 9.82 12.14
CA ALA A 99 -3.22 9.52 11.37
C ALA A 99 -3.76 10.72 10.60
N GLY A 100 -3.62 11.92 11.16
CA GLY A 100 -4.05 13.16 10.51
C GLY A 100 -3.23 13.46 9.26
N LEU A 101 -1.91 13.35 9.34
CA LEU A 101 -1.03 13.57 8.19
C LEU A 101 -1.26 12.51 7.11
N VAL A 102 -1.47 11.25 7.49
CA VAL A 102 -1.79 10.17 6.55
C VAL A 102 -3.06 10.50 5.76
N ARG A 103 -4.13 10.87 6.45
CA ARG A 103 -5.41 11.20 5.81
C ARG A 103 -5.33 12.45 4.93
N GLU A 104 -4.67 13.48 5.41
CA GLU A 104 -4.50 14.74 4.68
C GLU A 104 -3.69 14.52 3.39
N THR A 105 -2.61 13.76 3.47
CA THR A 105 -1.73 13.49 2.34
C THR A 105 -2.34 12.55 1.32
N THR A 106 -2.89 11.43 1.77
CA THR A 106 -3.32 10.34 0.89
C THR A 106 -4.81 10.38 0.54
N GLY A 107 -5.64 10.94 1.42
CA GLY A 107 -7.09 10.91 1.30
C GLY A 107 -7.70 9.62 1.85
N TYR A 108 -6.91 8.75 2.45
CA TYR A 108 -7.33 7.47 3.01
C TYR A 108 -6.95 7.36 4.49
N ALA A 109 -7.64 6.50 5.21
CA ALA A 109 -7.34 6.24 6.61
C ALA A 109 -6.14 5.30 6.76
N ILE A 110 -5.37 5.49 7.82
CA ILE A 110 -4.27 4.60 8.18
C ILE A 110 -4.77 3.14 8.22
N GLY A 111 -3.95 2.21 7.71
CA GLY A 111 -4.32 0.80 7.57
C GLY A 111 -5.02 0.46 6.26
N GLY A 112 -5.63 1.43 5.59
CA GLY A 112 -6.32 1.23 4.32
C GLY A 112 -5.71 1.95 3.13
N VAL A 113 -4.58 2.62 3.31
CA VAL A 113 -3.94 3.40 2.24
C VAL A 113 -3.50 2.49 1.10
N PRO A 114 -4.02 2.68 -0.13
CA PRO A 114 -3.56 1.91 -1.27
C PRO A 114 -2.19 2.41 -1.76
N PRO A 115 -1.46 1.60 -2.56
CA PRO A 115 -0.11 1.97 -3.00
C PRO A 115 -0.07 3.11 -4.03
N PHE A 116 -1.18 3.47 -4.62
CA PHE A 116 -1.33 4.59 -5.57
C PHE A 116 -2.76 5.12 -5.52
N GLY A 117 -3.06 6.16 -6.30
CA GLY A 117 -4.38 6.79 -6.29
C GLY A 117 -4.57 7.75 -5.12
N HIS A 118 -3.50 8.38 -4.66
CA HIS A 118 -3.50 9.29 -3.53
C HIS A 118 -4.00 10.70 -3.91
N ARG A 119 -4.52 11.39 -2.92
CA ARG A 119 -4.97 12.78 -3.06
C ARG A 119 -3.85 13.72 -3.46
N THR A 120 -2.67 13.54 -2.87
CA THR A 120 -1.50 14.36 -3.11
C THR A 120 -0.37 13.47 -3.60
N ARG A 121 0.33 13.90 -4.63
CA ARG A 121 1.49 13.17 -5.12
C ARG A 121 2.63 13.29 -4.10
N THR A 122 3.19 12.13 -3.72
CA THR A 122 4.29 12.06 -2.75
C THR A 122 5.42 11.20 -3.31
N ARG A 123 6.58 11.30 -2.69
CA ARG A 123 7.65 10.36 -2.97
C ARG A 123 7.31 9.00 -2.39
N VAL A 124 7.51 7.95 -3.17
CA VAL A 124 7.24 6.56 -2.76
C VAL A 124 8.51 5.75 -2.88
N LEU A 125 8.86 5.05 -1.82
CA LEU A 125 9.94 4.07 -1.81
C LEU A 125 9.32 2.68 -1.73
N ALA A 126 9.85 1.72 -2.49
CA ALA A 126 9.42 0.33 -2.44
C ALA A 126 10.62 -0.56 -2.16
N ASP A 127 10.51 -1.39 -1.13
CA ASP A 127 11.60 -2.30 -0.81
C ASP A 127 11.70 -3.43 -1.85
N ARG A 128 12.92 -3.78 -2.23
CA ARG A 128 13.18 -4.81 -3.24
C ARG A 128 12.63 -6.18 -2.86
N SER A 129 12.40 -6.44 -1.58
CA SER A 129 11.83 -7.71 -1.11
C SER A 129 10.49 -8.03 -1.75
N LEU A 130 9.73 -7.00 -2.15
CA LEU A 130 8.45 -7.19 -2.84
C LEU A 130 8.59 -7.90 -4.18
N LEU A 131 9.73 -7.75 -4.85
CA LEU A 131 9.96 -8.36 -6.17
C LEU A 131 10.22 -9.87 -6.11
N ALA A 132 10.38 -10.45 -4.91
CA ALA A 132 10.57 -11.89 -4.74
C ALA A 132 9.31 -12.70 -5.06
N HIS A 133 8.17 -12.04 -5.17
CA HIS A 133 6.88 -12.70 -5.42
C HIS A 133 6.34 -12.39 -6.81
N GLU A 134 5.53 -13.31 -7.35
CA GLU A 134 4.81 -13.08 -8.61
C GLU A 134 3.60 -12.17 -8.39
N VAL A 135 2.99 -12.26 -7.20
CA VAL A 135 1.81 -11.49 -6.82
C VAL A 135 1.96 -11.03 -5.38
N VAL A 136 1.62 -9.77 -5.13
CA VAL A 136 1.48 -9.20 -3.79
C VAL A 136 0.07 -8.66 -3.62
N TRP A 137 -0.36 -8.53 -2.38
CA TRP A 137 -1.69 -8.08 -2.01
C TRP A 137 -1.59 -6.78 -1.23
N ALA A 138 -2.23 -5.74 -1.72
CA ALA A 138 -2.18 -4.40 -1.15
C ALA A 138 -3.58 -3.91 -0.76
N ALA A 139 -3.64 -2.94 0.14
CA ALA A 139 -4.90 -2.34 0.56
C ALA A 139 -5.60 -1.64 -0.61
N ALA A 140 -6.91 -1.78 -0.68
CA ALA A 140 -7.75 -1.20 -1.73
C ALA A 140 -8.49 0.07 -1.27
N GLY A 141 -7.88 0.84 -0.39
CA GLY A 141 -8.44 2.10 0.10
C GLY A 141 -9.24 1.97 1.40
N THR A 142 -9.48 0.76 1.87
CA THR A 142 -10.08 0.47 3.17
C THR A 142 -9.26 -0.59 3.91
N PRO A 143 -9.33 -0.63 5.26
CA PRO A 143 -8.60 -1.66 6.01
C PRO A 143 -9.15 -3.09 5.83
N HIS A 144 -10.27 -3.24 5.13
CA HIS A 144 -11.00 -4.51 5.03
C HIS A 144 -10.94 -5.12 3.63
N THR A 145 -10.28 -4.50 2.69
CA THR A 145 -10.23 -4.98 1.30
C THR A 145 -8.80 -4.89 0.77
N VAL A 146 -8.37 -5.96 0.11
CA VAL A 146 -7.07 -6.02 -0.57
C VAL A 146 -7.26 -6.43 -2.01
N PHE A 147 -6.27 -6.13 -2.83
CA PHE A 147 -6.25 -6.51 -4.24
C PHE A 147 -4.89 -7.12 -4.60
N PRO A 148 -4.88 -8.10 -5.53
CA PRO A 148 -3.63 -8.69 -6.01
C PRO A 148 -3.06 -7.86 -7.14
N ILE A 149 -1.74 -7.75 -7.16
CA ILE A 149 -1.03 -7.06 -8.25
C ILE A 149 0.37 -7.63 -8.39
N GLU A 150 0.88 -7.66 -9.61
CA GLU A 150 2.28 -7.99 -9.87
C GLU A 150 3.16 -6.90 -9.28
N PRO A 151 4.22 -7.24 -8.52
CA PRO A 151 5.06 -6.24 -7.84
C PRO A 151 5.66 -5.17 -8.76
N ARG A 152 6.10 -5.55 -9.95
CA ARG A 152 6.68 -4.60 -10.92
C ARG A 152 5.64 -3.61 -11.43
N ALA A 153 4.42 -4.07 -11.65
CA ALA A 153 3.29 -3.20 -12.03
C ALA A 153 2.94 -2.25 -10.88
N LEU A 154 2.94 -2.75 -9.65
CA LEU A 154 2.69 -1.93 -8.47
C LEU A 154 3.71 -0.81 -8.34
N VAL A 155 4.99 -1.14 -8.48
CA VAL A 155 6.09 -0.15 -8.42
C VAL A 155 5.93 0.90 -9.51
N ALA A 156 5.59 0.48 -10.72
CA ALA A 156 5.39 1.40 -11.85
C ALA A 156 4.20 2.34 -11.62
N HIS A 157 3.05 1.81 -11.21
CA HIS A 157 1.85 2.63 -10.97
C HIS A 157 2.01 3.56 -9.75
N ALA A 158 2.75 3.12 -8.74
CA ALA A 158 3.04 3.95 -7.57
C ALA A 158 4.09 5.02 -7.85
N GLY A 159 4.82 4.91 -8.95
CA GLY A 159 5.97 5.78 -9.24
C GLY A 159 7.04 5.63 -8.17
N ALA A 160 7.22 4.42 -7.67
CA ALA A 160 8.12 4.15 -6.55
C ALA A 160 9.56 3.95 -7.00
N ASP A 161 10.50 4.38 -6.15
CA ASP A 161 11.90 4.07 -6.28
C ASP A 161 12.18 2.76 -5.54
N LEU A 162 12.85 1.81 -6.20
CA LEU A 162 13.26 0.54 -5.57
C LEU A 162 14.47 0.79 -4.68
N VAL A 163 14.35 0.40 -3.43
CA VAL A 163 15.36 0.64 -2.40
C VAL A 163 15.49 -0.57 -1.47
N ASP A 164 16.52 -0.55 -0.63
CA ASP A 164 16.76 -1.55 0.40
C ASP A 164 16.64 -0.86 1.76
N VAL A 165 15.43 -0.87 2.31
CA VAL A 165 15.11 -0.19 3.58
C VAL A 165 14.52 -1.15 4.61
N ARG A 166 14.67 -2.43 4.39
CA ARG A 166 14.24 -3.48 5.30
C ARG A 166 15.23 -3.65 6.45
N GLU A 167 14.71 -3.82 7.67
CA GLU A 167 15.56 -4.21 8.80
C GLU A 167 16.23 -5.54 8.50
N ARG A 168 17.53 -5.62 8.78
CA ARG A 168 18.27 -6.87 8.67
C ARG A 168 18.03 -7.70 9.90
N THR A 169 17.56 -8.92 9.71
CA THR A 169 17.41 -9.90 10.78
C THR A 169 18.69 -10.69 10.95
N GLY A 170 19.25 -10.60 12.13
CA GLY A 170 20.41 -11.42 12.56
C GLY A 170 21.73 -10.89 12.28
#